data_20c6486ac5eea947ffc716430c9f352e
#
_entry.id   20c6486ac5eea947ffc716430c9f352e
#
_cell.length_a   1.000
_cell.length_b   1.000
_cell.length_c   1.000
_cell.angle_alpha   90.00
_cell.angle_beta   90.00
_cell.angle_gamma   90.00
#
_symmetry.space_group_name_H-M   'P 1'
#
loop_
_entity.id
_entity.type
_entity.pdbx_description
1 polymer ?
#
loop_
_entity_poly.entity_id
_entity_poly.type
_entity_poly.pdbx_seq_one_letter_code
_entity_poly.pdbx_strand_id
1 'polypeptide(L)'
;MTGRLFNMKSLILSGVFFFFAVCDSAQANIDWSYCNANGNINIPNINIKGGRYEEGQELEKISIPFSYTCVTKYKTYSTPYNATISIKNVKQMVDALKKSGLGMELFIQEGSRVPVNYTWAEIQKGFTGWASSKVFGQKLDEEKTYNLNGTLTLRIFVEQKFNNTFVNFSIPGSTFDILPYNPSSIFGPTVPYTPLTISAFNIRMIPDNSGRVIISPSVIKMGRFYTEYKETMASREIPFTVTAQQNVGTQTPFVAPLAIEFRTNGLTLADADSAVILKNTKGEGNGFRLSVMDVDNNTPVKFNVKADMGSISLDNGSGGKIIKQYKAKVEAIPGAEIKTGDFSAAMTVIVTYI
;
A
#
# COMPACT_ATOMS: atom_id res chain seq x y z
N MET A 1 -9.56 1.37 98.80
CA MET A 1 -8.92 0.45 97.89
C MET A 1 -9.22 0.84 96.47
N THR A 2 -8.35 1.59 95.85
CA THR A 2 -8.51 2.16 94.48
C THR A 2 -7.68 1.40 93.47
N GLY A 3 -8.38 0.67 92.63
CA GLY A 3 -7.72 -0.09 91.52
C GLY A 3 -7.54 0.87 90.33
N ARG A 4 -6.29 0.98 89.89
CA ARG A 4 -5.91 1.70 88.64
C ARG A 4 -6.26 0.86 87.40
N LEU A 5 -7.14 1.32 86.52
CA LEU A 5 -7.36 0.84 85.20
C LEU A 5 -6.22 1.33 84.28
N PHE A 6 -5.39 0.40 83.84
CA PHE A 6 -4.37 0.66 82.85
C PHE A 6 -5.00 0.83 81.48
N ASN A 7 -4.71 1.94 80.84
CA ASN A 7 -5.35 2.39 79.62
C ASN A 7 -4.72 1.62 78.39
N MET A 8 -5.39 0.57 77.98
CA MET A 8 -4.93 -0.35 76.90
C MET A 8 -5.07 0.22 75.49
N LYS A 9 -5.51 1.51 75.37
CA LYS A 9 -5.68 2.15 74.07
C LYS A 9 -4.42 2.78 73.48
N SER A 10 -3.36 2.98 74.27
CA SER A 10 -2.12 3.61 73.80
C SER A 10 -1.13 2.61 73.15
N LEU A 11 -1.27 1.30 73.37
CA LEU A 11 -0.35 0.29 72.81
C LEU A 11 -0.75 -0.16 71.38
N ILE A 12 -2.03 -0.01 71.02
CA ILE A 12 -2.52 -0.43 69.68
C ILE A 12 -2.19 0.64 68.63
N LEU A 13 -2.08 1.90 69.03
CA LEU A 13 -1.76 2.97 68.06
C LEU A 13 -0.29 3.03 67.67
N SER A 14 0.65 2.58 68.52
CA SER A 14 2.07 2.48 68.22
C SER A 14 2.41 1.27 67.33
N GLY A 15 1.63 0.18 67.42
CA GLY A 15 1.86 -1.03 66.59
C GLY A 15 1.39 -0.83 65.13
N VAL A 16 0.37 -0.03 64.91
CA VAL A 16 -0.13 0.21 63.52
C VAL A 16 0.77 1.18 62.76
N PHE A 17 1.40 2.15 63.43
CA PHE A 17 2.35 3.04 62.75
C PHE A 17 3.67 2.40 62.36
N PHE A 18 4.10 1.31 63.01
CA PHE A 18 5.32 0.62 62.64
C PHE A 18 5.15 -0.38 61.47
N PHE A 19 3.89 -0.80 61.19
CA PHE A 19 3.61 -1.67 60.06
C PHE A 19 3.46 -0.93 58.70
N PHE A 20 3.19 0.40 58.74
CA PHE A 20 3.14 1.20 57.51
C PHE A 20 4.51 1.74 57.05
N ALA A 21 5.53 1.70 57.88
CA ALA A 21 6.86 2.20 57.56
C ALA A 21 7.81 1.14 56.92
N VAL A 22 7.36 -0.10 56.72
CA VAL A 22 8.19 -1.19 56.14
C VAL A 22 7.68 -1.61 54.76
N CYS A 23 6.65 -0.94 54.20
CA CYS A 23 6.18 -1.21 52.85
C CYS A 23 6.79 -0.31 51.75
N ASP A 24 7.80 0.48 52.09
CA ASP A 24 8.48 1.31 51.12
C ASP A 24 9.81 0.68 50.71
N SER A 25 9.79 -0.33 49.89
CA SER A 25 10.94 -0.61 49.01
C SER A 25 10.88 -1.93 48.25
N ALA A 26 9.73 -2.43 47.91
CA ALA A 26 9.66 -3.35 46.79
C ALA A 26 9.25 -2.62 45.53
N GLN A 27 9.88 -1.49 45.20
CA GLN A 27 9.87 -1.03 43.83
C GLN A 27 10.70 -2.05 43.04
N ALA A 28 9.99 -3.02 42.47
CA ALA A 28 10.55 -3.86 41.44
C ALA A 28 11.25 -2.94 40.44
N ASN A 29 12.53 -3.24 40.17
CA ASN A 29 13.30 -2.52 39.15
C ASN A 29 12.61 -2.71 37.80
N ILE A 30 11.67 -1.82 37.47
CA ILE A 30 10.95 -1.83 36.22
C ILE A 30 11.96 -1.37 35.13
N ASP A 31 12.22 -2.22 34.17
CA ASP A 31 12.91 -1.83 32.95
C ASP A 31 12.01 -0.90 32.17
N TRP A 32 12.44 0.36 31.98
CA TRP A 32 11.70 1.40 31.29
C TRP A 32 12.03 1.43 29.79
N SER A 33 12.72 0.45 29.26
CA SER A 33 13.07 0.36 27.86
C SER A 33 11.84 0.00 27.02
N TYR A 34 11.66 0.68 25.89
CA TYR A 34 10.55 0.46 24.97
C TYR A 34 10.94 0.79 23.53
N CYS A 35 10.19 0.28 22.57
CA CYS A 35 10.28 0.71 21.19
C CYS A 35 8.89 1.18 20.70
N ASN A 36 8.88 2.21 19.85
CA ASN A 36 7.71 2.71 19.18
C ASN A 36 7.89 2.61 17.69
N ALA A 37 6.92 2.06 16.98
CA ALA A 37 6.86 2.18 15.53
C ALA A 37 6.52 3.62 15.12
N ASN A 38 7.16 4.11 14.08
CA ASN A 38 6.96 5.46 13.54
C ASN A 38 6.02 5.37 12.32
N GLY A 39 4.72 5.30 12.56
CA GLY A 39 3.70 5.24 11.53
C GLY A 39 3.22 3.82 11.20
N ASN A 40 2.37 3.74 10.19
CA ASN A 40 1.74 2.51 9.74
C ASN A 40 2.36 2.03 8.42
N ILE A 41 2.37 0.73 8.21
CA ILE A 41 2.68 0.11 6.93
C ILE A 41 1.41 0.05 6.10
N ASN A 42 1.42 0.74 4.95
CA ASN A 42 0.34 0.71 3.99
C ASN A 42 0.72 -0.24 2.85
N ILE A 43 0.02 -1.36 2.75
CA ILE A 43 0.18 -2.29 1.64
C ILE A 43 -0.74 -1.83 0.51
N PRO A 44 -0.23 -1.63 -0.70
CA PRO A 44 -1.06 -1.30 -1.86
C PRO A 44 -1.99 -2.47 -2.20
N ASN A 45 -3.04 -2.21 -2.97
CA ASN A 45 -3.85 -3.29 -3.51
C ASN A 45 -2.99 -4.20 -4.39
N ILE A 46 -3.11 -5.50 -4.20
CA ILE A 46 -2.34 -6.52 -4.90
C ILE A 46 -3.21 -7.08 -6.02
N ASN A 47 -2.78 -6.89 -7.26
CA ASN A 47 -3.49 -7.41 -8.43
C ASN A 47 -2.75 -8.61 -8.98
N ILE A 48 -3.33 -9.78 -8.86
CA ILE A 48 -2.79 -11.06 -9.33
C ILE A 48 -3.51 -11.42 -10.63
N LYS A 49 -2.74 -11.83 -11.63
CA LYS A 49 -3.33 -12.34 -12.86
C LYS A 49 -4.17 -13.58 -12.54
N GLY A 50 -5.28 -13.69 -13.23
CA GLY A 50 -5.99 -14.93 -13.25
C GLY A 50 -5.15 -16.05 -13.88
N GLY A 51 -5.29 -17.30 -13.41
CA GLY A 51 -4.54 -18.46 -13.91
C GLY A 51 -4.80 -19.68 -13.05
N ARG A 52 -4.29 -20.81 -13.46
CA ARG A 52 -4.20 -21.98 -12.60
C ARG A 52 -2.90 -21.89 -11.83
N TYR A 53 -3.00 -21.89 -10.54
CA TYR A 53 -1.87 -21.83 -9.63
C TYR A 53 -1.73 -23.13 -8.88
N GLU A 54 -0.50 -23.56 -8.68
CA GLU A 54 -0.18 -24.76 -7.89
C GLU A 54 0.06 -24.38 -6.43
N GLU A 55 -0.19 -25.30 -5.52
CA GLU A 55 0.06 -25.14 -4.10
C GLU A 55 1.55 -24.81 -3.84
N GLY A 56 1.81 -23.84 -2.97
CA GLY A 56 3.14 -23.31 -2.69
C GLY A 56 3.67 -22.29 -3.69
N GLN A 57 3.00 -22.09 -4.83
CA GLN A 57 3.43 -21.13 -5.85
C GLN A 57 3.37 -19.70 -5.29
N GLU A 58 4.48 -18.95 -5.43
CA GLU A 58 4.53 -17.53 -5.09
C GLU A 58 3.70 -16.72 -6.08
N LEU A 59 2.84 -15.86 -5.55
CA LEU A 59 1.98 -14.98 -6.33
C LEU A 59 2.51 -13.54 -6.35
N GLU A 60 3.01 -13.08 -5.19
CA GLU A 60 3.49 -11.71 -5.06
C GLU A 60 4.49 -11.61 -3.90
N LYS A 61 5.46 -10.71 -4.05
CA LYS A 61 6.44 -10.38 -3.02
C LYS A 61 6.63 -8.88 -2.94
N ILE A 62 6.25 -8.29 -1.80
CA ILE A 62 6.26 -6.84 -1.60
C ILE A 62 7.17 -6.51 -0.43
N SER A 63 8.11 -5.58 -0.64
CA SER A 63 9.00 -5.07 0.41
C SER A 63 8.64 -3.63 0.72
N ILE A 64 8.38 -3.34 2.00
CA ILE A 64 7.94 -2.04 2.48
C ILE A 64 8.88 -1.59 3.60
N PRO A 65 9.48 -0.41 3.49
CA PRO A 65 10.29 0.16 4.55
C PRO A 65 9.42 0.61 5.73
N PHE A 66 9.95 0.49 6.93
CA PHE A 66 9.37 1.07 8.13
C PHE A 66 10.47 1.66 9.01
N SER A 67 10.10 2.56 9.91
CA SER A 67 11.00 3.12 10.90
C SER A 67 10.45 2.92 12.31
N TYR A 68 11.36 2.86 13.27
CA TYR A 68 10.99 2.74 14.66
C TYR A 68 12.05 3.38 15.57
N THR A 69 11.63 3.76 16.76
CA THR A 69 12.50 4.40 17.75
C THR A 69 12.50 3.57 19.02
N CYS A 70 13.67 3.16 19.49
CA CYS A 70 13.83 2.49 20.77
C CYS A 70 14.49 3.43 21.77
N VAL A 71 13.93 3.50 22.98
CA VAL A 71 14.51 4.20 24.12
C VAL A 71 14.92 3.15 25.13
N THR A 72 16.20 3.14 25.48
CA THR A 72 16.75 2.17 26.45
C THR A 72 17.13 2.86 27.74
N LYS A 73 16.70 2.26 28.85
CA LYS A 73 17.05 2.66 30.21
C LYS A 73 17.35 1.41 30.98
N TYR A 74 18.63 1.12 31.16
CA TYR A 74 19.06 -0.04 31.95
C TYR A 74 19.19 0.33 33.41
N LYS A 75 18.75 -0.55 34.29
CA LYS A 75 19.15 -0.55 35.67
C LYS A 75 20.20 -1.65 35.92
N THR A 76 20.93 -1.56 37.00
CA THR A 76 22.16 -2.24 37.35
C THR A 76 22.25 -3.75 37.08
N TYR A 77 21.16 -4.41 36.68
CA TYR A 77 21.09 -5.86 36.46
C TYR A 77 20.48 -6.30 35.14
N SER A 78 20.16 -5.37 34.24
CA SER A 78 19.57 -5.74 32.95
C SER A 78 20.67 -6.01 31.92
N THR A 79 20.63 -7.19 31.33
CA THR A 79 21.43 -7.48 30.14
C THR A 79 20.90 -6.65 28.96
N PRO A 80 21.79 -6.13 28.10
CA PRO A 80 21.37 -5.43 26.90
C PRO A 80 20.49 -6.33 26.03
N TYR A 81 19.38 -5.78 25.55
CA TYR A 81 18.43 -6.48 24.68
C TYR A 81 18.68 -6.16 23.22
N ASN A 82 18.26 -7.03 22.34
CA ASN A 82 18.16 -6.74 20.92
C ASN A 82 16.76 -6.22 20.59
N ALA A 83 16.63 -5.49 19.48
CA ALA A 83 15.31 -5.22 18.93
C ALA A 83 14.68 -6.53 18.45
N THR A 84 13.54 -6.86 19.03
CA THR A 84 12.74 -8.05 18.73
C THR A 84 11.40 -7.67 18.16
N ILE A 85 10.83 -8.56 17.35
CA ILE A 85 9.49 -8.40 16.81
C ILE A 85 8.63 -9.60 17.15
N SER A 86 7.36 -9.35 17.48
CA SER A 86 6.35 -10.39 17.70
C SER A 86 5.06 -10.07 16.98
N ILE A 87 4.42 -11.11 16.44
CA ILE A 87 3.12 -11.01 15.81
C ILE A 87 2.02 -11.00 16.87
N LYS A 88 1.08 -10.08 16.78
CA LYS A 88 -0.01 -9.97 17.77
C LYS A 88 -1.37 -10.25 17.15
N ASN A 89 -2.05 -9.28 16.66
CA ASN A 89 -3.45 -9.38 16.24
C ASN A 89 -3.55 -9.88 14.79
N VAL A 90 -3.09 -11.09 14.50
CA VAL A 90 -3.03 -11.65 13.14
C VAL A 90 -4.21 -12.58 12.80
N LYS A 91 -5.05 -12.93 13.79
CA LYS A 91 -6.10 -13.94 13.58
C LYS A 91 -7.06 -13.61 12.43
N GLN A 92 -7.58 -12.38 12.38
CA GLN A 92 -8.52 -11.99 11.34
C GLN A 92 -7.87 -12.01 9.94
N MET A 93 -6.62 -11.57 9.85
CA MET A 93 -5.83 -11.64 8.62
C MET A 93 -5.61 -13.10 8.18
N VAL A 94 -5.25 -13.98 9.10
CA VAL A 94 -5.07 -15.42 8.84
C VAL A 94 -6.37 -16.04 8.35
N ASP A 95 -7.48 -15.78 9.02
CA ASP A 95 -8.79 -16.32 8.65
C ASP A 95 -9.23 -15.86 7.24
N ALA A 96 -8.96 -14.59 6.90
CA ALA A 96 -9.24 -14.05 5.57
C ALA A 96 -8.37 -14.70 4.48
N LEU A 97 -7.07 -14.86 4.72
CA LEU A 97 -6.15 -15.53 3.79
C LEU A 97 -6.52 -17.01 3.59
N LYS A 98 -6.77 -17.74 4.66
CA LYS A 98 -7.25 -19.15 4.57
C LYS A 98 -8.54 -19.28 3.76
N LYS A 99 -9.51 -18.41 4.03
CA LYS A 99 -10.78 -18.40 3.30
C LYS A 99 -10.58 -18.14 1.81
N SER A 100 -9.55 -17.40 1.43
CA SER A 100 -9.22 -17.13 0.04
C SER A 100 -8.29 -18.17 -0.60
N GLY A 101 -7.86 -19.19 0.13
CA GLY A 101 -6.90 -20.19 -0.34
C GLY A 101 -5.47 -19.70 -0.44
N LEU A 102 -5.17 -18.57 0.22
CA LEU A 102 -3.86 -17.92 0.20
C LEU A 102 -3.13 -18.12 1.52
N GLY A 103 -1.81 -18.19 1.44
CA GLY A 103 -0.90 -18.14 2.57
C GLY A 103 0.01 -16.92 2.49
N MET A 104 0.65 -16.61 3.60
CA MET A 104 1.58 -15.48 3.70
C MET A 104 2.80 -15.84 4.55
N GLU A 105 3.95 -15.38 4.14
CA GLU A 105 5.16 -15.37 4.96
C GLU A 105 5.65 -13.93 5.14
N LEU A 106 6.30 -13.67 6.25
CA LEU A 106 6.85 -12.35 6.57
C LEU A 106 8.35 -12.47 6.79
N PHE A 107 9.10 -11.60 6.14
CA PHE A 107 10.54 -11.43 6.34
C PHE A 107 10.78 -10.02 6.87
N ILE A 108 11.45 -9.91 8.02
CA ILE A 108 11.70 -8.65 8.70
C ILE A 108 13.20 -8.48 8.84
N GLN A 109 13.70 -7.34 8.40
CA GLN A 109 15.13 -7.04 8.37
C GLN A 109 15.40 -5.61 8.87
N GLU A 110 16.41 -5.42 9.70
CA GLU A 110 16.95 -4.12 10.06
C GLU A 110 18.22 -3.86 9.24
N GLY A 111 18.23 -2.79 8.44
CA GLY A 111 19.39 -2.43 7.63
C GLY A 111 19.88 -3.58 6.75
N SER A 112 21.16 -3.95 6.86
CA SER A 112 21.79 -5.04 6.13
C SER A 112 21.86 -6.36 6.90
N ARG A 113 21.17 -6.48 8.03
CA ARG A 113 21.16 -7.71 8.85
C ARG A 113 20.44 -8.84 8.13
N VAL A 114 20.72 -10.06 8.56
CA VAL A 114 20.01 -11.25 8.06
C VAL A 114 18.53 -11.14 8.43
N PRO A 115 17.62 -11.28 7.46
CA PRO A 115 16.19 -11.24 7.73
C PRO A 115 15.78 -12.38 8.68
N VAL A 116 14.87 -12.07 9.58
CA VAL A 116 14.12 -13.12 10.31
C VAL A 116 12.80 -13.36 9.60
N ASN A 117 12.37 -14.60 9.55
CA ASN A 117 11.13 -14.93 8.88
C ASN A 117 10.10 -15.49 9.87
N TYR A 118 8.83 -15.17 9.62
CA TYR A 118 7.68 -15.89 10.16
C TYR A 118 7.08 -16.72 9.03
N THR A 119 7.18 -18.02 9.19
CA THR A 119 6.54 -18.99 8.27
C THR A 119 5.02 -18.92 8.39
N TRP A 120 4.31 -19.38 7.38
CA TRP A 120 2.84 -19.44 7.43
C TRP A 120 2.33 -20.22 8.64
N ALA A 121 2.97 -21.32 8.99
CA ALA A 121 2.60 -22.12 10.15
C ALA A 121 2.77 -21.34 11.48
N GLU A 122 3.78 -20.49 11.61
CA GLU A 122 3.98 -19.63 12.78
C GLU A 122 2.94 -18.50 12.82
N ILE A 123 2.64 -17.89 11.67
CA ILE A 123 1.62 -16.83 11.54
C ILE A 123 0.24 -17.36 11.90
N GLN A 124 -0.10 -18.57 11.45
CA GLN A 124 -1.35 -19.24 11.81
C GLN A 124 -1.50 -19.50 13.30
N LYS A 125 -0.42 -19.84 13.99
CA LYS A 125 -0.41 -20.01 15.45
C LYS A 125 -0.62 -18.68 16.18
N GLY A 126 -0.17 -17.59 15.58
CA GLY A 126 -0.23 -16.25 16.17
C GLY A 126 0.72 -16.11 17.36
N PHE A 127 0.40 -15.16 18.23
CA PHE A 127 1.18 -14.92 19.44
C PHE A 127 0.92 -16.01 20.49
N THR A 128 1.95 -16.79 20.79
CA THR A 128 1.88 -17.88 21.77
C THR A 128 2.60 -17.54 23.08
N GLY A 129 3.12 -16.33 23.19
CA GLY A 129 3.89 -15.84 24.33
C GLY A 129 5.16 -15.13 23.86
N TRP A 130 5.84 -14.45 24.76
CA TRP A 130 7.01 -13.63 24.42
C TRP A 130 8.17 -14.45 23.84
N ALA A 131 8.25 -15.74 24.19
CA ALA A 131 9.22 -16.66 23.60
C ALA A 131 9.03 -16.86 22.08
N SER A 132 7.88 -16.51 21.52
CA SER A 132 7.65 -16.53 20.05
C SER A 132 8.19 -15.29 19.33
N SER A 133 8.71 -14.31 20.06
CA SER A 133 9.34 -13.13 19.48
C SER A 133 10.66 -13.48 18.80
N LYS A 134 10.99 -12.79 17.72
CA LYS A 134 12.21 -13.02 16.95
C LYS A 134 13.13 -11.81 17.01
N VAL A 135 14.41 -12.04 17.24
CA VAL A 135 15.44 -11.00 17.20
C VAL A 135 15.70 -10.64 15.74
N PHE A 136 15.37 -9.42 15.31
CA PHE A 136 15.58 -8.94 13.96
C PHE A 136 16.55 -7.75 13.87
N GLY A 137 16.69 -7.02 14.98
CA GLY A 137 17.46 -5.80 15.04
C GLY A 137 18.75 -5.90 15.86
N GLN A 138 19.43 -4.77 15.92
CA GLN A 138 20.70 -4.65 16.63
C GLN A 138 20.55 -4.78 18.14
N LYS A 139 21.70 -4.98 18.78
CA LYS A 139 21.82 -4.89 20.22
C LYS A 139 21.66 -3.43 20.64
N LEU A 140 20.85 -3.23 21.67
CA LEU A 140 20.54 -1.94 22.25
C LEU A 140 21.25 -1.84 23.61
N ASP A 141 22.58 -1.72 23.60
CA ASP A 141 23.45 -1.88 24.75
C ASP A 141 23.85 -0.58 25.46
N GLU A 142 23.42 0.56 24.92
CA GLU A 142 23.66 1.87 25.54
C GLU A 142 22.34 2.50 26.00
N GLU A 143 22.37 3.24 27.10
CA GLU A 143 21.21 4.05 27.53
C GLU A 143 21.06 5.29 26.64
N LYS A 144 20.29 5.14 25.57
CA LYS A 144 20.04 6.22 24.62
C LYS A 144 18.78 5.99 23.79
N THR A 145 18.47 6.95 22.95
CA THR A 145 17.44 6.83 21.90
C THR A 145 18.09 6.35 20.61
N TYR A 146 17.56 5.26 20.07
CA TYR A 146 17.96 4.68 18.79
C TYR A 146 16.86 4.97 17.75
N ASN A 147 17.20 5.63 16.65
CA ASN A 147 16.34 5.81 15.50
C ASN A 147 16.73 4.79 14.42
N LEU A 148 15.85 3.87 14.13
CA LEU A 148 16.15 2.65 13.39
C LEU A 148 15.21 2.49 12.20
N ASN A 149 15.70 1.82 11.15
CA ASN A 149 14.93 1.53 9.96
C ASN A 149 14.95 0.04 9.66
N GLY A 150 13.81 -0.47 9.25
CA GLY A 150 13.66 -1.86 8.85
C GLY A 150 12.92 -1.99 7.53
N THR A 151 12.91 -3.20 7.02
CA THR A 151 12.11 -3.59 5.86
C THR A 151 11.26 -4.80 6.24
N LEU A 152 9.96 -4.69 5.97
CA LEU A 152 9.01 -5.79 6.04
C LEU A 152 8.77 -6.28 4.61
N THR A 153 9.04 -7.55 4.36
CA THR A 153 8.73 -8.19 3.08
C THR A 153 7.62 -9.21 3.29
N LEU A 154 6.51 -9.05 2.58
CA LEU A 154 5.43 -10.02 2.48
C LEU A 154 5.65 -10.89 1.27
N ARG A 155 5.54 -12.19 1.46
CA ARG A 155 5.44 -13.18 0.39
C ARG A 155 4.06 -13.81 0.45
N ILE A 156 3.25 -13.62 -0.61
CA ILE A 156 1.92 -14.20 -0.74
C ILE A 156 2.02 -15.38 -1.69
N PHE A 157 1.44 -16.49 -1.31
CA PHE A 157 1.50 -17.73 -2.07
C PHE A 157 0.17 -18.49 -2.00
N VAL A 158 0.02 -19.48 -2.85
CA VAL A 158 -1.14 -20.39 -2.86
C VAL A 158 -1.01 -21.41 -1.74
N GLU A 159 -1.90 -21.37 -0.75
CA GLU A 159 -1.98 -22.40 0.29
C GLU A 159 -2.79 -23.61 -0.16
N GLN A 160 -3.88 -23.37 -0.89
CA GLN A 160 -4.75 -24.42 -1.42
C GLN A 160 -5.03 -24.13 -2.89
N LYS A 161 -5.01 -25.18 -3.70
CA LYS A 161 -5.31 -25.07 -5.12
C LYS A 161 -6.67 -24.44 -5.35
N PHE A 162 -6.72 -23.38 -6.10
CA PHE A 162 -7.98 -22.72 -6.44
C PHE A 162 -8.09 -22.48 -7.94
N ASN A 163 -9.34 -22.52 -8.41
CA ASN A 163 -9.70 -22.19 -9.78
C ASN A 163 -9.95 -20.68 -9.89
N ASN A 164 -9.56 -20.18 -11.01
CA ASN A 164 -9.51 -18.81 -11.40
C ASN A 164 -10.86 -18.13 -11.55
N THR A 165 -11.16 -17.17 -10.72
CA THR A 165 -12.32 -16.30 -10.88
C THR A 165 -11.93 -14.85 -10.61
N PHE A 166 -12.65 -13.92 -11.21
CA PHE A 166 -12.52 -12.51 -10.90
C PHE A 166 -13.06 -12.27 -9.49
N VAL A 167 -12.16 -12.04 -8.53
CA VAL A 167 -12.53 -11.92 -7.11
C VAL A 167 -11.65 -10.90 -6.41
N ASN A 168 -12.21 -10.25 -5.40
CA ASN A 168 -11.50 -9.37 -4.49
C ASN A 168 -11.57 -9.95 -3.07
N PHE A 169 -10.39 -10.16 -2.48
CA PHE A 169 -10.24 -10.58 -1.09
C PHE A 169 -9.83 -9.36 -0.25
N SER A 170 -10.64 -9.00 0.71
CA SER A 170 -10.30 -7.97 1.69
C SER A 170 -9.55 -8.61 2.86
N ILE A 171 -8.32 -8.19 3.06
CA ILE A 171 -7.42 -8.69 4.11
C ILE A 171 -7.39 -7.66 5.24
N PRO A 172 -7.89 -7.99 6.43
CA PRO A 172 -7.84 -7.10 7.59
C PRO A 172 -6.42 -6.74 8.00
N GLY A 173 -6.25 -5.59 8.61
CA GLY A 173 -4.98 -5.16 9.18
C GLY A 173 -4.54 -6.03 10.36
N SER A 174 -3.28 -5.88 10.74
CA SER A 174 -2.65 -6.61 11.85
C SER A 174 -1.65 -5.72 12.59
N THR A 175 -1.24 -6.14 13.77
CA THR A 175 -0.25 -5.44 14.58
C THR A 175 0.91 -6.34 14.98
N PHE A 176 2.09 -5.73 15.04
CA PHE A 176 3.35 -6.34 15.45
C PHE A 176 3.96 -5.49 16.55
N ASP A 177 4.43 -6.13 17.60
CA ASP A 177 5.14 -5.41 18.64
C ASP A 177 6.64 -5.40 18.35
N ILE A 178 7.25 -4.23 18.37
CA ILE A 178 8.71 -4.07 18.34
C ILE A 178 9.16 -3.69 19.74
N LEU A 179 10.07 -4.47 20.32
CA LEU A 179 10.45 -4.34 21.71
C LEU A 179 11.96 -4.57 21.90
N PRO A 180 12.58 -3.87 22.86
CA PRO A 180 13.90 -4.22 23.37
C PRO A 180 13.76 -5.40 24.34
N TYR A 181 13.69 -6.63 23.81
CA TYR A 181 13.26 -7.79 24.57
C TYR A 181 14.20 -8.98 24.43
N ASN A 182 14.36 -9.70 25.52
CA ASN A 182 15.04 -11.00 25.49
C ASN A 182 14.00 -12.13 25.34
N PRO A 183 14.00 -12.85 24.19
CA PRO A 183 13.04 -13.94 23.95
C PRO A 183 13.08 -15.07 25.00
N SER A 184 14.18 -15.18 25.75
CA SER A 184 14.30 -16.15 26.86
C SER A 184 13.53 -15.72 28.12
N SER A 185 13.06 -14.47 28.21
CA SER A 185 12.26 -14.00 29.33
C SER A 185 10.79 -14.40 29.15
N ILE A 186 10.16 -14.77 30.26
CA ILE A 186 8.71 -15.06 30.31
C ILE A 186 7.88 -13.82 30.57
N PHE A 187 8.50 -12.69 30.91
CA PHE A 187 7.81 -11.44 31.24
C PHE A 187 7.79 -10.52 30.02
N GLY A 188 6.64 -9.94 29.74
CA GLY A 188 6.47 -8.93 28.71
C GLY A 188 6.94 -7.53 29.13
N PRO A 189 6.85 -6.55 28.24
CA PRO A 189 7.19 -5.16 28.52
C PRO A 189 6.22 -4.59 29.57
N THR A 190 6.75 -3.76 30.45
CA THR A 190 5.99 -3.10 31.51
C THR A 190 5.63 -1.66 31.19
N VAL A 191 6.16 -1.12 30.09
CA VAL A 191 5.98 0.27 29.65
C VAL A 191 5.09 0.30 28.41
N PRO A 192 4.19 1.29 28.26
CA PRO A 192 3.41 1.49 27.05
C PRO A 192 4.32 1.69 25.83
N TYR A 193 3.94 1.13 24.70
CA TYR A 193 4.65 1.23 23.42
C TYR A 193 3.65 1.36 22.27
N THR A 194 4.12 1.86 21.14
CA THR A 194 3.32 1.96 19.90
C THR A 194 3.65 0.79 18.98
N PRO A 195 2.70 -0.11 18.71
CA PRO A 195 2.95 -1.25 17.82
C PRO A 195 3.10 -0.79 16.37
N LEU A 196 3.78 -1.59 15.57
CA LEU A 196 3.80 -1.47 14.12
C LEU A 196 2.48 -2.01 13.57
N THR A 197 1.71 -1.16 12.91
CA THR A 197 0.41 -1.53 12.34
C THR A 197 0.52 -1.73 10.84
N ILE A 198 0.03 -2.84 10.34
CA ILE A 198 -0.23 -3.05 8.91
C ILE A 198 -1.69 -2.71 8.66
N SER A 199 -1.94 -1.79 7.73
CA SER A 199 -3.29 -1.40 7.32
C SER A 199 -3.99 -2.55 6.57
N ALA A 200 -5.32 -2.54 6.55
CA ALA A 200 -6.08 -3.46 5.72
C ALA A 200 -5.77 -3.20 4.23
N PHE A 201 -5.77 -4.27 3.43
CA PHE A 201 -5.50 -4.20 1.99
C PHE A 201 -6.33 -5.21 1.22
N ASN A 202 -6.35 -5.10 -0.11
CA ASN A 202 -7.09 -6.02 -0.95
C ASN A 202 -6.14 -6.82 -1.84
N ILE A 203 -6.48 -8.09 -2.04
CA ILE A 203 -5.88 -8.97 -3.05
C ILE A 203 -6.95 -9.24 -4.09
N ARG A 204 -6.68 -8.86 -5.34
CA ARG A 204 -7.60 -9.04 -6.46
C ARG A 204 -7.03 -10.06 -7.43
N MET A 205 -7.85 -11.00 -7.82
CA MET A 205 -7.53 -11.94 -8.90
C MET A 205 -8.25 -11.48 -10.16
N ILE A 206 -7.48 -11.08 -11.17
CA ILE A 206 -7.98 -10.45 -12.38
C ILE A 206 -7.67 -11.38 -13.56
N PRO A 207 -8.67 -12.12 -14.08
CA PRO A 207 -8.49 -12.98 -15.24
C PRO A 207 -8.10 -12.19 -16.49
N ASP A 208 -7.39 -12.84 -17.39
CA ASP A 208 -7.18 -12.30 -18.73
C ASP A 208 -8.54 -12.02 -19.39
N ASN A 209 -8.63 -10.91 -20.13
CA ASN A 209 -9.86 -10.45 -20.76
C ASN A 209 -11.04 -10.14 -19.83
N SER A 210 -10.75 -9.84 -18.56
CA SER A 210 -11.77 -9.43 -17.58
C SER A 210 -12.51 -8.16 -17.96
N GLY A 211 -11.90 -7.33 -18.80
CA GLY A 211 -12.48 -6.10 -19.31
C GLY A 211 -12.10 -5.81 -20.76
N ARG A 212 -12.79 -4.87 -21.35
CA ARG A 212 -12.48 -4.31 -22.67
C ARG A 212 -12.54 -2.79 -22.65
N VAL A 213 -11.76 -2.18 -23.55
CA VAL A 213 -11.76 -0.74 -23.79
C VAL A 213 -12.39 -0.45 -25.15
N ILE A 214 -13.35 0.46 -25.17
CA ILE A 214 -14.04 0.90 -26.40
C ILE A 214 -13.80 2.40 -26.54
N ILE A 215 -13.29 2.81 -27.70
CA ILE A 215 -13.11 4.22 -28.07
C ILE A 215 -14.15 4.57 -29.14
N SER A 216 -14.92 5.62 -28.90
CA SER A 216 -15.97 6.04 -29.84
C SER A 216 -15.95 7.54 -30.06
N PRO A 217 -15.74 8.02 -31.33
CA PRO A 217 -15.29 7.23 -32.47
C PRO A 217 -13.85 6.75 -32.34
N SER A 218 -13.52 5.60 -32.91
CA SER A 218 -12.15 5.04 -32.92
C SER A 218 -11.21 5.78 -33.89
N VAL A 219 -11.77 6.45 -34.87
CA VAL A 219 -11.06 7.34 -35.82
C VAL A 219 -11.63 8.73 -35.73
N ILE A 220 -10.80 9.67 -35.32
CA ILE A 220 -11.17 11.07 -35.17
C ILE A 220 -10.72 11.84 -36.41
N LYS A 221 -11.66 12.33 -37.19
CA LYS A 221 -11.39 13.09 -38.43
C LYS A 221 -11.31 14.59 -38.14
N MET A 222 -10.10 15.14 -38.13
CA MET A 222 -9.87 16.57 -37.86
C MET A 222 -10.25 17.48 -39.02
N GLY A 223 -10.48 16.93 -40.21
CA GLY A 223 -10.80 17.69 -41.41
C GLY A 223 -9.60 18.44 -42.00
N ARG A 224 -9.87 19.49 -42.80
CA ARG A 224 -8.83 20.24 -43.52
C ARG A 224 -8.51 21.54 -42.81
N PHE A 225 -7.21 21.87 -42.72
CA PHE A 225 -6.71 23.16 -42.28
C PHE A 225 -6.17 23.92 -43.51
N TYR A 226 -6.59 25.16 -43.68
CA TYR A 226 -6.20 25.99 -44.83
C TYR A 226 -5.01 26.86 -44.43
N THR A 227 -3.89 26.71 -45.12
CA THR A 227 -2.62 27.41 -44.80
C THR A 227 -2.63 28.91 -45.09
N GLU A 228 -3.58 29.40 -45.91
CA GLU A 228 -3.70 30.82 -46.25
C GLU A 228 -4.16 31.69 -45.07
N TYR A 229 -4.73 31.08 -44.03
CA TYR A 229 -5.27 31.79 -42.86
C TYR A 229 -4.45 31.54 -41.58
N LYS A 230 -3.12 31.51 -41.69
CA LYS A 230 -2.19 31.18 -40.58
C LYS A 230 -2.47 31.96 -39.29
N GLU A 231 -2.79 33.25 -39.39
CA GLU A 231 -2.95 34.13 -38.21
C GLU A 231 -4.32 33.97 -37.51
N THR A 232 -5.29 33.38 -38.20
CA THR A 232 -6.65 33.17 -37.68
C THR A 232 -7.06 31.71 -37.55
N MET A 233 -6.09 30.80 -37.66
CA MET A 233 -6.36 29.37 -37.64
C MET A 233 -6.77 28.96 -36.25
N ALA A 234 -8.09 28.85 -36.03
CA ALA A 234 -8.64 28.40 -34.76
C ALA A 234 -8.27 26.96 -34.47
N SER A 235 -8.02 26.64 -33.21
CA SER A 235 -7.87 25.26 -32.76
C SER A 235 -9.14 24.46 -33.08
N ARG A 236 -8.98 23.18 -33.42
CA ARG A 236 -10.12 22.30 -33.68
C ARG A 236 -10.19 21.23 -32.60
N GLU A 237 -11.35 21.11 -31.98
CA GLU A 237 -11.62 20.13 -30.94
C GLU A 237 -12.72 19.17 -31.41
N ILE A 238 -12.47 17.87 -31.28
CA ILE A 238 -13.46 16.84 -31.61
C ILE A 238 -13.62 15.90 -30.42
N PRO A 239 -14.86 15.76 -29.93
CA PRO A 239 -15.12 14.90 -28.77
C PRO A 239 -15.03 13.42 -29.15
N PHE A 240 -14.61 12.63 -28.18
CA PHE A 240 -14.67 11.17 -28.18
C PHE A 240 -14.83 10.62 -26.78
N THR A 241 -15.21 9.37 -26.67
CA THR A 241 -15.38 8.69 -25.38
C THR A 241 -14.46 7.50 -25.29
N VAL A 242 -13.99 7.24 -24.07
CA VAL A 242 -13.33 5.98 -23.69
C VAL A 242 -14.23 5.26 -22.69
N THR A 243 -14.66 4.06 -23.05
CA THR A 243 -15.47 3.20 -22.19
C THR A 243 -14.63 2.04 -21.74
N ALA A 244 -14.48 1.84 -20.42
CA ALA A 244 -14.04 0.58 -19.85
C ALA A 244 -15.27 -0.23 -19.46
N GLN A 245 -15.33 -1.48 -19.91
CA GLN A 245 -16.47 -2.36 -19.69
C GLN A 245 -16.00 -3.72 -19.17
N GLN A 246 -16.73 -4.24 -18.19
CA GLN A 246 -16.57 -5.59 -17.68
C GLN A 246 -16.94 -6.64 -18.73
N ASN A 247 -16.13 -7.69 -18.84
CA ASN A 247 -16.39 -8.84 -19.74
C ASN A 247 -16.71 -10.12 -18.96
N VAL A 248 -16.14 -10.27 -17.76
CA VAL A 248 -16.25 -11.49 -16.95
C VAL A 248 -16.91 -11.12 -15.63
N GLY A 249 -17.93 -11.87 -15.22
CA GLY A 249 -18.60 -11.69 -13.94
C GLY A 249 -17.69 -11.99 -12.74
N THR A 250 -17.97 -11.34 -11.61
CA THR A 250 -17.26 -11.55 -10.35
C THR A 250 -18.02 -12.53 -9.45
N GLN A 251 -17.34 -13.19 -8.53
CA GLN A 251 -18.02 -14.02 -7.52
C GLN A 251 -18.90 -13.17 -6.58
N THR A 252 -18.37 -12.02 -6.18
CA THR A 252 -19.07 -11.06 -5.34
C THR A 252 -18.89 -9.67 -5.95
N PRO A 253 -19.95 -8.83 -6.00
CA PRO A 253 -19.83 -7.47 -6.50
C PRO A 253 -18.81 -6.67 -5.69
N PHE A 254 -18.01 -5.85 -6.37
CA PHE A 254 -17.10 -4.90 -5.74
C PHE A 254 -16.77 -3.74 -6.68
N VAL A 255 -16.24 -2.66 -6.11
CA VAL A 255 -15.79 -1.48 -6.85
C VAL A 255 -14.28 -1.55 -7.04
N ALA A 256 -13.82 -1.39 -8.28
CA ALA A 256 -12.41 -1.38 -8.63
C ALA A 256 -12.00 -0.04 -9.22
N PRO A 257 -10.97 0.65 -8.69
CA PRO A 257 -10.43 1.84 -9.30
C PRO A 257 -9.65 1.49 -10.58
N LEU A 258 -9.71 2.40 -11.56
CA LEU A 258 -9.07 2.25 -12.86
C LEU A 258 -8.11 3.41 -13.13
N ALA A 259 -7.00 3.09 -13.74
CA ALA A 259 -6.11 4.06 -14.36
C ALA A 259 -6.22 4.00 -15.88
N ILE A 260 -6.11 5.15 -16.54
CA ILE A 260 -6.04 5.28 -18.00
C ILE A 260 -4.69 5.85 -18.41
N GLU A 261 -4.14 5.35 -19.50
CA GLU A 261 -2.88 5.81 -20.09
C GLU A 261 -3.07 5.97 -21.60
N PHE A 262 -2.67 7.12 -22.14
CA PHE A 262 -2.61 7.37 -23.58
C PHE A 262 -1.16 7.23 -24.03
N ARG A 263 -0.83 6.14 -24.73
CA ARG A 263 0.52 5.90 -25.26
C ARG A 263 0.69 6.45 -26.65
N THR A 264 1.75 7.19 -26.85
CA THR A 264 2.02 7.89 -28.11
C THR A 264 2.63 7.03 -29.18
N ASN A 265 3.01 5.80 -28.89
CA ASN A 265 3.60 4.85 -29.87
C ASN A 265 4.80 5.43 -30.64
N GLY A 266 5.66 6.20 -29.97
CA GLY A 266 6.85 6.80 -30.58
C GLY A 266 6.64 8.14 -31.28
N LEU A 267 5.45 8.76 -31.14
CA LEU A 267 5.24 10.14 -31.57
C LEU A 267 6.10 11.11 -30.72
N THR A 268 6.55 12.18 -31.34
CA THR A 268 7.38 13.20 -30.67
C THR A 268 6.52 14.01 -29.69
N LEU A 269 6.89 13.99 -28.41
CA LEU A 269 6.22 14.75 -27.35
C LEU A 269 6.56 16.23 -27.41
N ALA A 270 5.63 17.06 -26.96
CA ALA A 270 5.73 18.50 -26.80
C ALA A 270 4.96 18.95 -25.53
N ASP A 271 5.15 20.20 -25.11
CA ASP A 271 4.41 20.87 -24.04
C ASP A 271 4.42 20.07 -22.71
N ALA A 272 5.60 19.71 -22.25
CA ALA A 272 5.76 18.92 -21.03
C ALA A 272 4.90 17.63 -21.04
N ASP A 273 4.96 16.88 -22.15
CA ASP A 273 4.29 15.60 -22.41
C ASP A 273 2.76 15.69 -22.56
N SER A 274 2.17 16.87 -22.72
CA SER A 274 0.73 17.06 -22.90
C SER A 274 0.29 17.21 -24.36
N ALA A 275 1.23 17.24 -25.30
CA ALA A 275 0.98 17.29 -26.72
C ALA A 275 1.94 16.40 -27.51
N VAL A 276 1.57 16.05 -28.74
CA VAL A 276 2.42 15.39 -29.73
C VAL A 276 2.51 16.23 -31.00
N ILE A 277 3.69 16.27 -31.60
CA ILE A 277 3.90 16.95 -32.87
C ILE A 277 3.36 16.08 -33.98
N LEU A 278 2.45 16.66 -34.79
CA LEU A 278 1.92 15.98 -35.97
C LEU A 278 2.97 15.99 -37.10
N LYS A 279 3.06 14.87 -37.80
CA LYS A 279 4.00 14.71 -38.91
C LYS A 279 3.23 14.50 -40.23
N ASN A 280 3.79 15.02 -41.30
CA ASN A 280 3.30 14.75 -42.65
C ASN A 280 3.72 13.34 -43.11
N THR A 281 3.28 12.93 -44.29
CA THR A 281 3.62 11.61 -44.86
C THR A 281 5.12 11.39 -45.11
N LYS A 282 5.94 12.43 -45.06
CA LYS A 282 7.40 12.36 -45.16
C LYS A 282 8.08 12.19 -43.81
N GLY A 283 7.31 12.15 -42.69
CA GLY A 283 7.83 12.05 -41.32
C GLY A 283 8.33 13.38 -40.76
N GLU A 284 8.12 14.51 -41.43
CA GLU A 284 8.52 15.83 -40.94
C GLU A 284 7.39 16.48 -40.14
N GLY A 285 7.75 17.25 -39.10
CA GLY A 285 6.77 18.05 -38.37
C GLY A 285 6.04 19.00 -39.33
N ASN A 286 4.72 19.00 -39.25
CA ASN A 286 3.86 19.80 -40.17
C ASN A 286 3.43 21.15 -39.56
N GLY A 287 3.95 21.53 -38.42
CA GLY A 287 3.61 22.78 -37.73
C GLY A 287 2.37 22.72 -36.84
N PHE A 288 1.78 21.52 -36.65
CA PHE A 288 0.65 21.29 -35.75
C PHE A 288 1.03 20.37 -34.60
N ARG A 289 0.31 20.55 -33.49
CA ARG A 289 0.35 19.65 -32.34
C ARG A 289 -1.06 19.13 -32.02
N LEU A 290 -1.11 17.93 -31.48
CA LEU A 290 -2.32 17.28 -30.99
C LEU A 290 -2.22 17.08 -29.48
N SER A 291 -3.22 17.53 -28.76
CA SER A 291 -3.44 17.23 -27.35
C SER A 291 -4.75 16.48 -27.15
N VAL A 292 -4.85 15.74 -26.04
CA VAL A 292 -6.09 15.12 -25.57
C VAL A 292 -6.53 15.87 -24.31
N MET A 293 -7.72 16.44 -24.34
CA MET A 293 -8.30 17.17 -23.21
C MET A 293 -9.25 16.26 -22.43
N ASP A 294 -9.03 16.12 -21.13
CA ASP A 294 -10.01 15.53 -20.21
C ASP A 294 -11.14 16.55 -20.03
N VAL A 295 -12.38 16.19 -20.41
CA VAL A 295 -13.51 17.09 -20.36
C VAL A 295 -13.95 17.40 -18.94
N ASP A 296 -13.88 16.41 -18.04
CA ASP A 296 -14.34 16.56 -16.66
C ASP A 296 -13.45 17.53 -15.86
N ASN A 297 -12.14 17.46 -16.10
CA ASN A 297 -11.15 18.28 -15.40
C ASN A 297 -10.74 19.52 -16.18
N ASN A 298 -11.15 19.62 -17.44
CA ASN A 298 -10.75 20.67 -18.39
C ASN A 298 -9.23 20.89 -18.47
N THR A 299 -8.47 19.79 -18.43
CA THR A 299 -7.01 19.79 -18.45
C THR A 299 -6.48 18.88 -19.55
N PRO A 300 -5.31 19.18 -20.13
CA PRO A 300 -4.68 18.28 -21.07
C PRO A 300 -4.15 17.04 -20.34
N VAL A 301 -4.34 15.88 -20.96
CA VAL A 301 -3.80 14.61 -20.50
C VAL A 301 -2.28 14.60 -20.71
N LYS A 302 -1.53 14.08 -19.75
CA LYS A 302 -0.12 13.76 -19.95
C LYS A 302 0.00 12.41 -20.63
N PHE A 303 0.70 12.35 -21.75
CA PHE A 303 0.92 11.11 -22.48
C PHE A 303 1.93 10.21 -21.78
N ASN A 304 1.78 8.91 -21.95
CA ASN A 304 2.64 7.86 -21.36
C ASN A 304 2.64 7.87 -19.81
N VAL A 305 1.65 8.53 -19.20
CA VAL A 305 1.48 8.61 -17.75
C VAL A 305 0.10 8.07 -17.40
N LYS A 306 0.04 7.25 -16.35
CA LYS A 306 -1.24 6.77 -15.81
C LYS A 306 -1.95 7.90 -15.09
N ALA A 307 -3.21 8.14 -15.44
CA ALA A 307 -4.11 9.07 -14.79
C ALA A 307 -5.32 8.32 -14.21
N ASP A 308 -5.99 8.90 -13.22
CA ASP A 308 -7.22 8.35 -12.67
C ASP A 308 -8.34 8.37 -13.73
N MET A 309 -8.94 7.21 -13.97
CA MET A 309 -10.13 7.08 -14.81
C MET A 309 -11.43 7.09 -13.99
N GLY A 310 -11.34 6.93 -12.67
CA GLY A 310 -12.46 6.69 -11.78
C GLY A 310 -12.59 5.22 -11.41
N SER A 311 -13.76 4.83 -10.90
CA SER A 311 -13.99 3.46 -10.41
C SER A 311 -15.11 2.79 -11.18
N ILE A 312 -14.94 1.50 -11.47
CA ILE A 312 -15.95 0.66 -12.11
C ILE A 312 -16.62 -0.23 -11.07
N SER A 313 -17.97 -0.26 -11.04
CA SER A 313 -18.73 -1.24 -10.27
C SER A 313 -18.79 -2.55 -11.04
N LEU A 314 -18.22 -3.59 -10.47
CA LEU A 314 -18.18 -4.94 -11.04
C LEU A 314 -19.25 -5.80 -10.37
N ASP A 315 -19.97 -6.58 -11.16
CA ASP A 315 -21.07 -7.44 -10.71
C ASP A 315 -20.87 -8.90 -11.15
N ASN A 316 -21.82 -9.77 -10.80
CA ASN A 316 -21.80 -11.18 -11.18
C ASN A 316 -22.04 -11.41 -12.68
N GLY A 317 -22.53 -10.39 -13.39
CA GLY A 317 -22.71 -10.39 -14.84
C GLY A 317 -21.54 -9.76 -15.57
N SER A 318 -21.84 -9.09 -16.67
CA SER A 318 -20.87 -8.34 -17.48
C SER A 318 -21.31 -6.90 -17.72
N GLY A 319 -22.16 -6.35 -16.83
CA GLY A 319 -22.82 -5.06 -17.00
C GLY A 319 -22.00 -3.85 -16.55
N GLY A 320 -20.99 -4.08 -15.71
CA GLY A 320 -20.16 -3.00 -15.19
C GLY A 320 -19.48 -2.20 -16.29
N LYS A 321 -19.65 -0.87 -16.29
CA LYS A 321 -18.99 0.03 -17.23
C LYS A 321 -18.75 1.41 -16.62
N ILE A 322 -17.70 2.07 -17.10
CA ILE A 322 -17.43 3.48 -16.86
C ILE A 322 -17.12 4.14 -18.21
N ILE A 323 -17.66 5.33 -18.43
CA ILE A 323 -17.47 6.12 -19.65
C ILE A 323 -16.83 7.44 -19.25
N LYS A 324 -15.73 7.80 -19.90
CA LYS A 324 -15.07 9.08 -19.72
C LYS A 324 -15.01 9.84 -21.04
N GLN A 325 -15.24 11.16 -20.97
CA GLN A 325 -15.28 12.04 -22.14
C GLN A 325 -13.95 12.75 -22.32
N TYR A 326 -13.50 12.79 -23.56
CA TYR A 326 -12.29 13.47 -23.98
C TYR A 326 -12.54 14.28 -25.24
N LYS A 327 -11.64 15.23 -25.52
CA LYS A 327 -11.58 15.94 -26.80
C LYS A 327 -10.16 15.83 -27.36
N ALA A 328 -10.06 15.44 -28.62
CA ALA A 328 -8.84 15.59 -29.37
C ALA A 328 -8.76 17.04 -29.89
N LYS A 329 -7.70 17.75 -29.52
CA LYS A 329 -7.49 19.15 -29.89
C LYS A 329 -6.28 19.28 -30.80
N VAL A 330 -6.45 19.82 -32.01
CA VAL A 330 -5.34 20.14 -32.90
C VAL A 330 -5.23 21.66 -33.02
N GLU A 331 -4.02 22.17 -32.88
CA GLU A 331 -3.72 23.60 -33.00
C GLU A 331 -2.34 23.82 -33.65
N ALA A 332 -2.16 24.97 -34.27
CA ALA A 332 -0.86 25.34 -34.82
C ALA A 332 0.15 25.61 -33.71
N ILE A 333 1.40 25.22 -33.91
CA ILE A 333 2.51 25.53 -33.00
C ILE A 333 2.91 26.98 -33.27
N PRO A 334 2.92 27.87 -32.28
CA PRO A 334 3.30 29.25 -32.45
C PRO A 334 4.72 29.39 -33.06
N GLY A 335 4.83 30.15 -34.11
CA GLY A 335 6.09 30.39 -34.81
C GLY A 335 6.59 29.25 -35.70
N ALA A 336 5.92 28.10 -35.73
CA ALA A 336 6.32 27.01 -36.59
C ALA A 336 5.88 27.23 -38.04
N GLU A 337 6.70 26.72 -38.98
CA GLU A 337 6.32 26.67 -40.40
C GLU A 337 5.23 25.60 -40.61
N ILE A 338 4.14 25.97 -41.25
CA ILE A 338 3.08 25.03 -41.60
C ILE A 338 3.41 24.39 -42.94
N LYS A 339 3.61 23.07 -42.93
CA LYS A 339 3.86 22.29 -44.12
C LYS A 339 2.57 21.61 -44.60
N THR A 340 2.30 21.69 -45.87
CA THR A 340 1.13 21.07 -46.50
C THR A 340 1.29 19.55 -46.54
N GLY A 341 0.17 18.86 -46.64
CA GLY A 341 0.09 17.40 -46.80
C GLY A 341 -0.83 16.75 -45.76
N ASP A 342 -1.11 15.48 -45.96
CA ASP A 342 -1.91 14.68 -45.02
C ASP A 342 -1.13 14.45 -43.76
N PHE A 343 -1.82 14.41 -42.64
CA PHE A 343 -1.24 14.10 -41.33
C PHE A 343 -2.11 13.11 -40.56
N SER A 344 -1.49 12.30 -39.74
CA SER A 344 -2.16 11.37 -38.85
C SER A 344 -1.34 11.13 -37.57
N ALA A 345 -2.03 10.72 -36.54
CA ALA A 345 -1.41 10.24 -35.31
C ALA A 345 -2.18 9.04 -34.81
N ALA A 346 -1.48 8.01 -34.39
CA ALA A 346 -2.05 6.83 -33.76
C ALA A 346 -1.58 6.71 -32.31
N MET A 347 -2.53 6.51 -31.40
CA MET A 347 -2.25 6.33 -29.96
C MET A 347 -2.91 5.06 -29.48
N THR A 348 -2.33 4.44 -28.46
CA THR A 348 -2.93 3.32 -27.76
C THR A 348 -3.50 3.78 -26.43
N VAL A 349 -4.77 3.46 -26.16
CA VAL A 349 -5.39 3.69 -24.85
C VAL A 349 -5.34 2.41 -24.05
N ILE A 350 -4.74 2.48 -22.88
CA ILE A 350 -4.63 1.36 -21.93
C ILE A 350 -5.41 1.73 -20.68
N VAL A 351 -6.29 0.82 -20.25
CA VAL A 351 -6.98 0.92 -18.97
C VAL A 351 -6.53 -0.24 -18.09
N THR A 352 -6.17 0.08 -16.84
CA THR A 352 -5.62 -0.88 -15.89
C THR A 352 -6.37 -0.78 -14.56
N TYR A 353 -6.66 -1.91 -13.93
CA TYR A 353 -7.08 -1.95 -12.53
C TYR A 353 -5.90 -1.53 -11.62
N ILE A 354 -6.18 -0.72 -10.57
CA ILE A 354 -5.18 -0.21 -9.61
C ILE A 354 -5.58 -0.49 -8.17
#